data_32ed57d25548cdbda91a9dd4b569e47c
#
_entry.id   32ed57d25548cdbda91a9dd4b569e47c
#
_cell.length_a   1.000
_cell.length_b   1.000
_cell.length_c   1.000
_cell.angle_alpha   90.00
_cell.angle_beta   90.00
_cell.angle_gamma   90.00
#
_symmetry.space_group_name_H-M   'P 1'
#
loop_
_entity.id
_entity.type
_entity.pdbx_description
1 polymer ?
#
loop_
_entity_poly.entity_id
_entity_poly.type
_entity_poly.pdbx_seq_one_letter_code
_entity_poly.pdbx_strand_id
1 'polypeptide(L)'
;NALAILAGDLASAYALELILRTPWGEGQNEALGLFIRIQKEVFYGQHLDLTQDPDVARMHDLKTGSYTVRGPLLLGALLGGATEAQTEALLAYGNPLGEAFQLADDLIGTFGDSGHTGKPGDDLTHRKRNGLVAMAEARLEGKAREELSTLMNGRGHADEALVARVASAMVDHGIRSEVEARITELLASSEKALDDSGFDPQGVEILRFVARKLALRTV
;
A
#
# COMPACT_ATOMS: atom_id res chain seq x y z
N ASN A 1 -16.40 20.78 0.33
CA ASN A 1 -15.99 19.70 1.24
C ASN A 1 -17.17 18.92 1.86
N ALA A 2 -18.30 19.58 2.28
CA ALA A 2 -19.43 18.87 2.91
C ALA A 2 -20.05 17.79 2.01
N LEU A 3 -20.25 18.06 0.71
CA LEU A 3 -20.77 17.06 -0.23
C LEU A 3 -19.83 15.86 -0.41
N ALA A 4 -18.51 16.06 -0.35
CA ALA A 4 -17.56 14.97 -0.43
C ALA A 4 -17.61 14.06 0.81
N ILE A 5 -17.83 14.64 2.00
CA ILE A 5 -18.04 13.88 3.24
C ILE A 5 -19.30 13.04 3.13
N LEU A 6 -20.43 13.64 2.77
CA LEU A 6 -21.70 12.93 2.60
C LEU A 6 -21.62 11.83 1.53
N ALA A 7 -20.89 12.05 0.44
CA ALA A 7 -20.68 11.04 -0.59
C ALA A 7 -19.86 9.85 -0.04
N GLY A 8 -18.85 10.11 0.81
CA GLY A 8 -18.08 9.08 1.49
C GLY A 8 -18.92 8.28 2.48
N ASP A 9 -19.73 8.95 3.29
CA ASP A 9 -20.65 8.31 4.23
C ASP A 9 -21.67 7.41 3.51
N LEU A 10 -22.24 7.89 2.40
CA LEU A 10 -23.16 7.12 1.57
C LEU A 10 -22.46 5.92 0.93
N ALA A 11 -21.25 6.08 0.41
CA ALA A 11 -20.46 4.96 -0.14
C ALA A 11 -20.16 3.88 0.92
N SER A 12 -19.84 4.29 2.15
CA SER A 12 -19.65 3.38 3.27
C SER A 12 -20.94 2.62 3.62
N ALA A 13 -22.10 3.29 3.59
CA ALA A 13 -23.39 2.65 3.82
C ALA A 13 -23.72 1.61 2.72
N TYR A 14 -23.45 1.94 1.45
CA TYR A 14 -23.62 0.98 0.34
C TYR A 14 -22.67 -0.21 0.45
N ALA A 15 -21.43 -0.01 0.87
CA ALA A 15 -20.49 -1.10 1.10
C ALA A 15 -21.00 -2.06 2.19
N LEU A 16 -21.54 -1.52 3.29
CA LEU A 16 -22.18 -2.32 4.34
C LEU A 16 -23.42 -3.07 3.81
N GLU A 17 -24.24 -2.42 3.02
CA GLU A 17 -25.41 -3.05 2.39
C GLU A 17 -25.00 -4.23 1.50
N LEU A 18 -23.93 -4.10 0.72
CA LEU A 18 -23.38 -5.18 -0.10
C LEU A 18 -22.94 -6.37 0.76
N ILE A 19 -22.23 -6.15 1.85
CA ILE A 19 -21.84 -7.21 2.79
C ILE A 19 -23.08 -7.92 3.35
N LEU A 20 -24.10 -7.18 3.76
CA LEU A 20 -25.33 -7.76 4.32
C LEU A 20 -26.16 -8.54 3.30
N ARG A 21 -26.12 -8.16 2.02
CA ARG A 21 -26.87 -8.82 0.93
C ARG A 21 -26.13 -10.00 0.30
N THR A 22 -24.84 -10.11 0.51
CA THR A 22 -24.02 -11.20 -0.04
C THR A 22 -24.39 -12.52 0.65
N PRO A 23 -24.56 -13.64 -0.08
CA PRO A 23 -24.96 -14.92 0.48
C PRO A 23 -23.77 -15.66 1.12
N TRP A 24 -23.34 -15.23 2.29
CA TRP A 24 -22.22 -15.82 3.04
C TRP A 24 -22.52 -17.17 3.68
N GLY A 25 -23.78 -17.63 3.64
CA GLY A 25 -24.20 -18.82 4.39
C GLY A 25 -24.03 -18.62 5.91
N GLU A 26 -23.41 -19.61 6.57
CA GLU A 26 -23.13 -19.53 8.01
C GLU A 26 -22.04 -18.48 8.36
N GLY A 27 -21.23 -18.05 7.37
CA GLY A 27 -20.15 -17.07 7.53
C GLY A 27 -20.60 -15.60 7.62
N GLN A 28 -21.91 -15.30 7.62
CA GLN A 28 -22.43 -13.91 7.60
C GLN A 28 -21.87 -13.04 8.72
N ASN A 29 -21.85 -13.53 9.95
CA ASN A 29 -21.35 -12.77 11.10
C ASN A 29 -19.83 -12.60 11.04
N GLU A 30 -19.11 -13.58 10.53
CA GLU A 30 -17.66 -13.53 10.35
C GLU A 30 -17.27 -12.52 9.27
N ALA A 31 -17.96 -12.53 8.13
CA ALA A 31 -17.77 -11.56 7.05
C ALA A 31 -18.04 -10.12 7.53
N LEU A 32 -19.13 -9.91 8.29
CA LEU A 32 -19.43 -8.60 8.88
C LEU A 32 -18.36 -8.16 9.87
N GLY A 33 -17.93 -9.05 10.76
CA GLY A 33 -16.86 -8.80 11.72
C GLY A 33 -15.53 -8.44 11.04
N LEU A 34 -15.18 -9.16 9.97
CA LEU A 34 -14.00 -8.89 9.15
C LEU A 34 -14.10 -7.52 8.47
N PHE A 35 -15.24 -7.22 7.85
CA PHE A 35 -15.47 -5.93 7.19
C PHE A 35 -15.32 -4.75 8.16
N ILE A 36 -15.94 -4.84 9.36
CA ILE A 36 -15.83 -3.81 10.40
C ILE A 36 -14.37 -3.65 10.85
N ARG A 37 -13.63 -4.76 11.01
CA ARG A 37 -12.21 -4.73 11.38
C ARG A 37 -11.38 -3.99 10.33
N ILE A 38 -11.56 -4.31 9.05
CA ILE A 38 -10.87 -3.65 7.93
C ILE A 38 -11.15 -2.15 7.94
N GLN A 39 -12.41 -1.73 8.11
CA GLN A 39 -12.75 -0.31 8.19
C GLN A 39 -12.05 0.39 9.35
N LYS A 40 -12.03 -0.22 10.53
CA LYS A 40 -11.34 0.34 11.70
C LYS A 40 -9.82 0.47 11.44
N GLU A 41 -9.20 -0.53 10.84
CA GLU A 41 -7.78 -0.51 10.49
C GLU A 41 -7.46 0.64 9.53
N VAL A 42 -8.27 0.82 8.48
CA VAL A 42 -8.12 1.96 7.54
C VAL A 42 -8.25 3.32 8.26
N PHE A 43 -9.23 3.47 9.15
CA PHE A 43 -9.40 4.72 9.88
C PHE A 43 -8.21 5.01 10.80
N TYR A 44 -7.69 4.00 11.52
CA TYR A 44 -6.49 4.15 12.34
C TYR A 44 -5.25 4.45 11.47
N GLY A 45 -5.06 3.74 10.35
CA GLY A 45 -3.96 4.00 9.43
C GLY A 45 -4.02 5.42 8.84
N GLN A 46 -5.23 5.89 8.47
CA GLN A 46 -5.41 7.26 7.99
C GLN A 46 -5.17 8.31 9.09
N HIS A 47 -5.52 7.99 10.34
CA HIS A 47 -5.19 8.85 11.47
C HIS A 47 -3.68 8.99 11.66
N LEU A 48 -2.93 7.87 11.62
CA LEU A 48 -1.46 7.90 11.70
C LEU A 48 -0.83 8.72 10.56
N ASP A 49 -1.34 8.59 9.34
CA ASP A 49 -0.90 9.38 8.19
C ASP A 49 -1.12 10.89 8.41
N LEU A 50 -2.31 11.29 8.84
CA LEU A 50 -2.66 12.70 9.10
C LEU A 50 -1.87 13.30 10.26
N THR A 51 -1.52 12.50 11.28
CA THR A 51 -0.72 12.94 12.43
C THR A 51 0.79 12.83 12.19
N GLN A 52 1.19 12.35 11.00
CA GLN A 52 2.59 12.12 10.64
C GLN A 52 3.32 11.24 11.68
N ASP A 53 2.68 10.12 12.07
CA ASP A 53 3.27 9.17 13.02
C ASP A 53 4.60 8.63 12.46
N PRO A 54 5.64 8.52 13.29
CA PRO A 54 6.95 8.02 12.85
C PRO A 54 6.96 6.53 12.47
N ASP A 55 5.96 5.74 12.90
CA ASP A 55 5.82 4.33 12.52
C ASP A 55 5.12 4.19 11.16
N VAL A 56 5.88 4.53 10.11
CA VAL A 56 5.43 4.49 8.72
C VAL A 56 5.00 3.07 8.32
N ALA A 57 5.71 2.04 8.79
CA ALA A 57 5.39 0.65 8.45
C ALA A 57 4.01 0.24 8.98
N ARG A 58 3.71 0.58 10.22
CA ARG A 58 2.38 0.35 10.83
C ARG A 58 1.29 1.14 10.12
N MET A 59 1.55 2.39 9.79
CA MET A 59 0.61 3.24 9.06
C MET A 59 0.26 2.62 7.70
N HIS A 60 1.28 2.16 6.96
CA HIS A 60 1.09 1.51 5.66
C HIS A 60 0.34 0.19 5.77
N ASP A 61 0.66 -0.65 6.77
CA ASP A 61 -0.03 -1.91 7.00
C ASP A 61 -1.53 -1.70 7.27
N LEU A 62 -1.86 -0.78 8.17
CA LEU A 62 -3.24 -0.48 8.52
C LEU A 62 -4.00 0.25 7.41
N LYS A 63 -3.37 1.22 6.74
CA LYS A 63 -4.01 2.05 5.71
C LYS A 63 -4.15 1.34 4.37
N THR A 64 -3.20 0.49 3.99
CA THR A 64 -3.13 -0.07 2.65
C THR A 64 -3.10 -1.60 2.64
N GLY A 65 -2.20 -2.23 3.36
CA GLY A 65 -2.04 -3.69 3.38
C GLY A 65 -3.29 -4.41 3.83
N SER A 66 -3.98 -3.86 4.81
CA SER A 66 -5.21 -4.44 5.34
C SER A 66 -6.35 -4.42 4.31
N TYR A 67 -6.74 -3.24 3.81
CA TYR A 67 -7.96 -3.15 3.01
C TYR A 67 -7.76 -3.40 1.51
N THR A 68 -6.57 -3.14 0.99
CA THR A 68 -6.30 -3.27 -0.45
C THR A 68 -6.05 -4.73 -0.85
N VAL A 69 -5.39 -5.49 0.03
CA VAL A 69 -4.96 -6.86 -0.29
C VAL A 69 -5.58 -7.89 0.66
N ARG A 70 -5.22 -7.86 1.95
CA ARG A 70 -5.65 -8.92 2.90
C ARG A 70 -7.15 -9.00 3.08
N GLY A 71 -7.81 -7.88 3.21
CA GLY A 71 -9.26 -7.82 3.44
C GLY A 71 -10.06 -8.48 2.31
N PRO A 72 -9.88 -8.07 1.04
CA PRO A 72 -10.54 -8.71 -0.10
C PRO A 72 -10.23 -10.19 -0.22
N LEU A 73 -8.97 -10.63 0.03
CA LEU A 73 -8.60 -12.03 0.00
C LEU A 73 -9.35 -12.85 1.06
N LEU A 74 -9.41 -12.37 2.29
CA LEU A 74 -10.11 -13.04 3.38
C LEU A 74 -11.63 -13.04 3.19
N LEU A 75 -12.23 -11.97 2.67
CA LEU A 75 -13.64 -11.97 2.29
C LEU A 75 -13.93 -12.98 1.18
N GLY A 76 -13.04 -13.06 0.16
CA GLY A 76 -13.13 -14.07 -0.89
C GLY A 76 -12.97 -15.48 -0.35
N ALA A 77 -12.07 -15.72 0.59
CA ALA A 77 -11.87 -17.00 1.26
C ALA A 77 -13.14 -17.46 2.00
N LEU A 78 -13.74 -16.56 2.79
CA LEU A 78 -15.02 -16.84 3.49
C LEU A 78 -16.14 -17.17 2.52
N LEU A 79 -16.30 -16.39 1.46
CA LEU A 79 -17.34 -16.62 0.45
C LEU A 79 -17.14 -17.93 -0.32
N GLY A 80 -15.88 -18.28 -0.60
CA GLY A 80 -15.50 -19.50 -1.32
C GLY A 80 -15.46 -20.75 -0.44
N GLY A 81 -15.65 -20.65 0.88
CA GLY A 81 -15.54 -21.77 1.81
C GLY A 81 -14.12 -22.33 1.91
N ALA A 82 -13.11 -21.45 1.87
CA ALA A 82 -11.71 -21.84 1.95
C ALA A 82 -11.40 -22.55 3.27
N THR A 83 -10.53 -23.56 3.21
CA THR A 83 -10.00 -24.24 4.38
C THR A 83 -9.04 -23.33 5.14
N GLU A 84 -8.70 -23.69 6.39
CA GLU A 84 -7.70 -22.97 7.19
C GLU A 84 -6.36 -22.88 6.44
N ALA A 85 -5.87 -23.99 5.89
CA ALA A 85 -4.62 -24.01 5.12
C ALA A 85 -4.66 -23.09 3.88
N GLN A 86 -5.79 -23.02 3.19
CA GLN A 86 -5.99 -22.10 2.06
C GLN A 86 -6.02 -20.64 2.54
N THR A 87 -6.63 -20.37 3.67
CA THR A 87 -6.65 -19.03 4.27
C THR A 87 -5.25 -18.59 4.68
N GLU A 88 -4.46 -19.49 5.28
CA GLU A 88 -3.04 -19.24 5.60
C GLU A 88 -2.21 -18.96 4.34
N ALA A 89 -2.41 -19.72 3.26
CA ALA A 89 -1.74 -19.48 1.98
C ALA A 89 -2.10 -18.11 1.40
N LEU A 90 -3.37 -17.69 1.48
CA LEU A 90 -3.80 -16.34 1.06
C LEU A 90 -3.17 -15.23 1.90
N LEU A 91 -3.00 -15.45 3.21
CA LEU A 91 -2.30 -14.48 4.06
C LEU A 91 -0.80 -14.43 3.75
N ALA A 92 -0.16 -15.59 3.52
CA ALA A 92 1.24 -15.67 3.11
C ALA A 92 1.48 -15.02 1.73
N TYR A 93 0.51 -15.10 0.82
CA TYR A 93 0.52 -14.37 -0.45
C TYR A 93 0.26 -12.87 -0.24
N GLY A 94 -0.74 -12.50 0.55
CA GLY A 94 -1.24 -11.13 0.66
C GLY A 94 -0.33 -10.20 1.47
N ASN A 95 0.35 -10.71 2.52
CA ASN A 95 1.21 -9.89 3.37
C ASN A 95 2.37 -9.27 2.58
N PRO A 96 3.24 -10.05 1.88
CA PRO A 96 4.31 -9.46 1.09
C PRO A 96 3.78 -8.63 -0.09
N LEU A 97 2.65 -9.01 -0.69
CA LEU A 97 2.05 -8.22 -1.76
C LEU A 97 1.57 -6.84 -1.30
N GLY A 98 1.01 -6.74 -0.10
CA GLY A 98 0.60 -5.45 0.49
C GLY A 98 1.78 -4.51 0.71
N GLU A 99 2.93 -5.04 1.20
CA GLU A 99 4.18 -4.29 1.33
C GLU A 99 4.71 -3.86 -0.05
N ALA A 100 4.77 -4.79 -1.01
CA ALA A 100 5.24 -4.49 -2.38
C ALA A 100 4.39 -3.41 -3.06
N PHE A 101 3.07 -3.48 -2.91
CA PHE A 101 2.15 -2.47 -3.45
C PHE A 101 2.41 -1.08 -2.87
N GLN A 102 2.63 -0.99 -1.55
CA GLN A 102 2.91 0.28 -0.89
C GLN A 102 4.26 0.86 -1.31
N LEU A 103 5.31 0.03 -1.38
CA LEU A 103 6.62 0.46 -1.86
C LEU A 103 6.55 0.95 -3.32
N ALA A 104 5.76 0.29 -4.16
CA ALA A 104 5.54 0.72 -5.54
C ALA A 104 4.78 2.07 -5.61
N ASP A 105 3.79 2.28 -4.73
CA ASP A 105 3.08 3.57 -4.65
C ASP A 105 4.01 4.69 -4.16
N ASP A 106 4.87 4.42 -3.19
CA ASP A 106 5.88 5.36 -2.68
C ASP A 106 6.93 5.71 -3.74
N LEU A 107 7.37 4.72 -4.57
CA LEU A 107 8.25 4.96 -5.73
C LEU A 107 7.59 5.91 -6.73
N ILE A 108 6.35 5.62 -7.10
CA ILE A 108 5.59 6.47 -8.03
C ILE A 108 5.37 7.85 -7.42
N GLY A 109 5.03 7.94 -6.14
CA GLY A 109 4.84 9.21 -5.44
C GLY A 109 6.11 10.04 -5.34
N THR A 110 7.28 9.40 -5.30
CA THR A 110 8.58 10.10 -5.17
C THR A 110 9.21 10.43 -6.52
N PHE A 111 9.17 9.51 -7.50
CA PHE A 111 9.90 9.60 -8.76
C PHE A 111 9.00 9.57 -10.01
N GLY A 112 7.68 9.43 -9.84
CA GLY A 112 6.76 9.27 -10.95
C GLY A 112 6.68 10.50 -11.85
N ASP A 113 6.45 10.23 -13.14
CA ASP A 113 6.11 11.24 -14.13
C ASP A 113 4.65 11.08 -14.54
N SER A 114 3.88 12.15 -14.45
CA SER A 114 2.45 12.16 -14.80
C SER A 114 2.17 11.68 -16.23
N GLY A 115 3.15 11.82 -17.13
CA GLY A 115 3.05 11.36 -18.52
C GLY A 115 3.09 9.83 -18.66
N HIS A 116 3.78 9.13 -17.76
CA HIS A 116 3.96 7.68 -17.80
C HIS A 116 3.11 6.94 -16.78
N THR A 117 2.98 7.48 -15.58
CA THR A 117 2.31 6.80 -14.46
C THR A 117 0.88 7.30 -14.22
N GLY A 118 0.48 8.40 -14.84
CA GLY A 118 -0.79 9.09 -14.57
C GLY A 118 -0.83 9.79 -13.21
N LYS A 119 0.24 9.71 -12.41
CA LYS A 119 0.39 10.35 -11.10
C LYS A 119 1.71 11.13 -11.08
N PRO A 120 1.70 12.42 -10.74
CA PRO A 120 2.94 13.18 -10.57
C PRO A 120 3.75 12.65 -9.38
N GLY A 121 5.07 12.71 -9.49
CA GLY A 121 5.99 12.44 -8.39
C GLY A 121 6.07 13.63 -7.43
N ASP A 122 5.00 13.88 -6.69
CA ASP A 122 4.81 15.09 -5.89
C ASP A 122 4.90 14.87 -4.37
N ASP A 123 5.18 13.64 -3.92
CA ASP A 123 5.30 13.32 -2.50
C ASP A 123 6.37 14.19 -1.80
N LEU A 124 7.52 14.41 -2.45
CA LEU A 124 8.56 15.30 -1.93
C LEU A 124 8.12 16.78 -1.93
N THR A 125 7.40 17.21 -2.97
CA THR A 125 6.86 18.57 -3.07
C THR A 125 5.85 18.85 -1.94
N HIS A 126 5.04 17.84 -1.59
CA HIS A 126 4.09 17.89 -0.49
C HIS A 126 4.68 17.51 0.88
N ARG A 127 5.99 17.22 0.94
CA ARG A 127 6.71 16.84 2.16
C ARG A 127 6.09 15.64 2.87
N LYS A 128 5.56 14.71 2.08
CA LYS A 128 4.97 13.50 2.61
C LYS A 128 6.07 12.57 3.13
N ARG A 129 5.93 12.13 4.37
CA ARG A 129 6.83 11.15 4.97
C ARG A 129 6.39 9.75 4.57
N ASN A 130 7.05 9.20 3.56
CA ASN A 130 6.85 7.84 3.07
C ASN A 130 8.07 6.96 3.39
N GLY A 131 8.03 5.67 3.00
CA GLY A 131 9.11 4.73 3.25
C GLY A 131 10.45 5.16 2.66
N LEU A 132 10.46 5.77 1.47
CA LEU A 132 11.68 6.24 0.81
C LEU A 132 12.30 7.42 1.55
N VAL A 133 11.49 8.35 2.05
CA VAL A 133 11.97 9.47 2.87
C VAL A 133 12.59 8.96 4.17
N ALA A 134 11.97 7.99 4.83
CA ALA A 134 12.53 7.37 6.04
C ALA A 134 13.89 6.70 5.78
N MET A 135 14.03 5.99 4.65
CA MET A 135 15.33 5.43 4.22
C MET A 135 16.35 6.52 3.93
N ALA A 136 15.95 7.61 3.27
CA ALA A 136 16.84 8.74 2.98
C ALA A 136 17.28 9.43 4.27
N GLU A 137 16.39 9.64 5.22
CA GLU A 137 16.72 10.19 6.55
C GLU A 137 17.74 9.33 7.31
N ALA A 138 17.73 8.01 7.11
CA ALA A 138 18.67 7.09 7.76
C ALA A 138 20.05 7.05 7.09
N ARG A 139 20.15 7.30 5.78
CA ARG A 139 21.35 7.01 4.98
C ARG A 139 22.08 8.22 4.41
N LEU A 140 21.33 9.27 4.06
CA LEU A 140 21.97 10.46 3.49
C LEU A 140 22.83 11.14 4.53
N GLU A 141 24.01 11.62 4.11
CA GLU A 141 24.98 12.33 4.95
C GLU A 141 25.36 13.68 4.34
N GLY A 142 26.04 14.52 5.11
CA GLY A 142 26.57 15.80 4.66
C GLY A 142 25.48 16.68 4.02
N LYS A 143 25.82 17.26 2.87
CA LYS A 143 24.94 18.20 2.15
C LYS A 143 23.61 17.60 1.74
N ALA A 144 23.60 16.34 1.29
CA ALA A 144 22.35 15.66 0.89
C ALA A 144 21.38 15.51 2.06
N ARG A 145 21.89 15.21 3.26
CA ARG A 145 21.10 15.14 4.50
C ARG A 145 20.56 16.52 4.89
N GLU A 146 21.36 17.57 4.77
CA GLU A 146 20.94 18.94 5.06
C GLU A 146 19.84 19.41 4.10
N GLU A 147 19.98 19.10 2.79
CA GLU A 147 18.98 19.43 1.78
C GLU A 147 17.66 18.68 2.02
N LEU A 148 17.69 17.37 2.34
CA LEU A 148 16.51 16.62 2.73
C LEU A 148 15.83 17.22 3.97
N SER A 149 16.61 17.53 5.01
CA SER A 149 16.09 18.14 6.24
C SER A 149 15.46 19.51 5.95
N THR A 150 16.09 20.33 5.11
CA THR A 150 15.58 21.63 4.69
C THR A 150 14.26 21.50 3.95
N LEU A 151 14.17 20.51 3.03
CA LEU A 151 12.96 20.23 2.29
C LEU A 151 11.82 19.80 3.23
N MET A 152 12.07 18.78 4.06
CA MET A 152 11.03 18.16 4.90
C MET A 152 10.52 19.07 6.02
N ASN A 153 11.36 19.97 6.55
CA ASN A 153 10.99 20.92 7.60
C ASN A 153 10.58 22.31 7.07
N GLY A 154 10.60 22.51 5.75
CA GLY A 154 10.23 23.76 5.11
C GLY A 154 8.75 24.10 5.29
N ARG A 155 8.39 25.38 5.01
CA ARG A 155 7.00 25.86 5.01
C ARG A 155 6.67 26.49 3.65
N GLY A 156 5.40 26.47 3.30
CA GLY A 156 4.93 27.03 2.03
C GLY A 156 5.24 26.09 0.84
N HIS A 157 5.32 26.64 -0.36
CA HIS A 157 5.60 25.85 -1.57
C HIS A 157 7.05 25.33 -1.55
N ALA A 158 7.26 24.07 -1.92
CA ALA A 158 8.60 23.51 -1.98
C ALA A 158 9.35 24.08 -3.20
N ASP A 159 10.65 24.37 -3.03
CA ASP A 159 11.53 24.75 -4.12
C ASP A 159 11.76 23.53 -5.03
N GLU A 160 11.34 23.63 -6.29
CA GLU A 160 11.45 22.55 -7.28
C GLU A 160 12.91 22.12 -7.49
N ALA A 161 13.86 23.05 -7.47
CA ALA A 161 15.26 22.73 -7.59
C ALA A 161 15.80 21.95 -6.38
N LEU A 162 15.31 22.25 -5.18
CA LEU A 162 15.64 21.48 -3.98
C LEU A 162 15.02 20.08 -4.04
N VAL A 163 13.75 19.96 -4.45
CA VAL A 163 13.09 18.67 -4.67
C VAL A 163 13.89 17.80 -5.64
N ALA A 164 14.28 18.35 -6.79
CA ALA A 164 15.07 17.64 -7.78
C ALA A 164 16.43 17.15 -7.26
N ARG A 165 17.13 17.99 -6.47
CA ARG A 165 18.41 17.60 -5.87
C ARG A 165 18.25 16.49 -4.83
N VAL A 166 17.23 16.56 -3.98
CA VAL A 166 16.93 15.51 -3.01
C VAL A 166 16.59 14.20 -3.71
N ALA A 167 15.73 14.24 -4.74
CA ALA A 167 15.40 13.05 -5.52
C ALA A 167 16.64 12.43 -6.20
N SER A 168 17.52 13.27 -6.80
CA SER A 168 18.79 12.80 -7.37
C SER A 168 19.69 12.16 -6.31
N ALA A 169 19.83 12.78 -5.14
CA ALA A 169 20.62 12.21 -4.06
C ALA A 169 20.10 10.85 -3.59
N MET A 170 18.77 10.65 -3.53
CA MET A 170 18.17 9.34 -3.21
C MET A 170 18.53 8.29 -4.26
N VAL A 171 18.55 8.64 -5.54
CA VAL A 171 18.97 7.74 -6.62
C VAL A 171 20.46 7.42 -6.52
N ASP A 172 21.32 8.44 -6.36
CA ASP A 172 22.78 8.31 -6.29
C ASP A 172 23.24 7.46 -5.10
N HIS A 173 22.48 7.46 -3.99
CA HIS A 173 22.74 6.63 -2.81
C HIS A 173 22.03 5.26 -2.86
N GLY A 174 21.48 4.88 -4.01
CA GLY A 174 20.92 3.56 -4.25
C GLY A 174 19.58 3.27 -3.56
N ILE A 175 18.91 4.29 -3.01
CA ILE A 175 17.62 4.10 -2.30
C ILE A 175 16.55 3.58 -3.26
N ARG A 176 16.46 4.16 -4.47
CA ARG A 176 15.52 3.72 -5.49
C ARG A 176 15.73 2.24 -5.86
N SER A 177 16.96 1.87 -6.22
CA SER A 177 17.28 0.51 -6.68
C SER A 177 17.08 -0.55 -5.59
N GLU A 178 17.30 -0.20 -4.32
CA GLU A 178 17.02 -1.12 -3.21
C GLU A 178 15.53 -1.36 -3.01
N VAL A 179 14.71 -0.32 -3.11
CA VAL A 179 13.26 -0.47 -3.03
C VAL A 179 12.73 -1.29 -4.20
N GLU A 180 13.22 -1.07 -5.43
CA GLU A 180 12.88 -1.87 -6.61
C GLU A 180 13.26 -3.37 -6.43
N ALA A 181 14.44 -3.63 -5.88
CA ALA A 181 14.86 -5.00 -5.52
C ALA A 181 13.96 -5.62 -4.45
N ARG A 182 13.63 -4.86 -3.41
CA ARG A 182 12.72 -5.31 -2.34
C ARG A 182 11.34 -5.66 -2.88
N ILE A 183 10.76 -4.86 -3.77
CA ILE A 183 9.49 -5.16 -4.44
C ILE A 183 9.57 -6.49 -5.20
N THR A 184 10.68 -6.73 -5.90
CA THR A 184 10.89 -7.97 -6.65
C THR A 184 10.95 -9.20 -5.73
N GLU A 185 11.64 -9.10 -4.59
CA GLU A 185 11.71 -10.15 -3.58
C GLU A 185 10.33 -10.45 -2.96
N LEU A 186 9.59 -9.40 -2.61
CA LEU A 186 8.24 -9.51 -2.03
C LEU A 186 7.26 -10.14 -3.01
N LEU A 187 7.32 -9.77 -4.29
CA LEU A 187 6.52 -10.36 -5.34
C LEU A 187 6.82 -11.86 -5.49
N ALA A 188 8.11 -12.23 -5.53
CA ALA A 188 8.51 -13.63 -5.61
C ALA A 188 8.05 -14.44 -4.38
N SER A 189 8.14 -13.87 -3.18
CA SER A 189 7.63 -14.48 -1.95
C SER A 189 6.12 -14.68 -2.01
N SER A 190 5.39 -13.67 -2.48
CA SER A 190 3.95 -13.71 -2.68
C SER A 190 3.56 -14.81 -3.66
N GLU A 191 4.16 -14.86 -4.84
CA GLU A 191 3.86 -15.87 -5.85
C GLU A 191 4.17 -17.29 -5.36
N LYS A 192 5.26 -17.47 -4.61
CA LYS A 192 5.65 -18.75 -4.01
C LYS A 192 4.63 -19.28 -2.99
N ALA A 193 3.95 -18.40 -2.26
CA ALA A 193 2.92 -18.80 -1.31
C ALA A 193 1.70 -19.47 -1.96
N LEU A 194 1.54 -19.31 -3.27
CA LEU A 194 0.48 -19.97 -4.04
C LEU A 194 0.88 -21.37 -4.52
N ASP A 195 2.18 -21.73 -4.44
CA ASP A 195 2.64 -23.07 -4.78
C ASP A 195 2.07 -24.06 -3.73
N ASP A 196 1.59 -25.17 -4.17
CA ASP A 196 1.00 -26.22 -3.31
C ASP A 196 -0.17 -25.75 -2.41
N SER A 197 -0.80 -24.62 -2.71
CA SER A 197 -1.91 -24.03 -1.93
C SER A 197 -3.22 -24.83 -2.02
N GLY A 198 -3.32 -25.75 -2.97
CA GLY A 198 -4.56 -26.50 -3.24
C GLY A 198 -5.69 -25.67 -3.87
N PHE A 199 -5.35 -24.48 -4.40
CA PHE A 199 -6.29 -23.68 -5.19
C PHE A 199 -6.44 -24.21 -6.61
N ASP A 200 -7.55 -23.85 -7.24
CA ASP A 200 -7.73 -24.07 -8.66
C ASP A 200 -6.63 -23.37 -9.48
N PRO A 201 -6.01 -24.05 -10.48
CA PRO A 201 -4.93 -23.47 -11.26
C PRO A 201 -5.27 -22.14 -11.95
N GLN A 202 -6.51 -21.98 -12.41
CA GLN A 202 -6.96 -20.72 -13.01
C GLN A 202 -7.03 -19.59 -11.97
N GLY A 203 -7.47 -19.92 -10.75
CA GLY A 203 -7.47 -18.98 -9.62
C GLY A 203 -6.04 -18.53 -9.26
N VAL A 204 -5.08 -19.46 -9.23
CA VAL A 204 -3.66 -19.17 -9.01
C VAL A 204 -3.10 -18.22 -10.07
N GLU A 205 -3.38 -18.46 -11.35
CA GLU A 205 -2.95 -17.59 -12.44
C GLU A 205 -3.54 -16.17 -12.35
N ILE A 206 -4.79 -16.05 -11.94
CA ILE A 206 -5.44 -14.74 -11.69
C ILE A 206 -4.74 -14.03 -10.55
N LEU A 207 -4.46 -14.69 -9.43
CA LEU A 207 -3.76 -14.11 -8.29
C LEU A 207 -2.35 -13.65 -8.68
N ARG A 208 -1.57 -14.45 -9.42
CA ARG A 208 -0.26 -14.08 -9.95
C ARG A 208 -0.33 -12.86 -10.87
N PHE A 209 -1.31 -12.83 -11.77
CA PHE A 209 -1.53 -11.67 -12.64
C PHE A 209 -1.83 -10.41 -11.82
N VAL A 210 -2.70 -10.49 -10.81
CA VAL A 210 -3.03 -9.37 -9.92
C VAL A 210 -1.79 -8.91 -9.14
N ALA A 211 -1.00 -9.85 -8.59
CA ALA A 211 0.23 -9.51 -7.87
C ALA A 211 1.19 -8.69 -8.74
N ARG A 212 1.45 -9.15 -9.96
CA ARG A 212 2.32 -8.42 -10.91
C ARG A 212 1.77 -7.04 -11.26
N LYS A 213 0.46 -6.91 -11.46
CA LYS A 213 -0.18 -5.63 -11.74
C LYS A 213 -0.14 -4.64 -10.57
N LEU A 214 -0.16 -5.14 -9.34
CA LEU A 214 -0.07 -4.31 -8.14
C LEU A 214 1.38 -3.92 -7.81
N ALA A 215 2.33 -4.85 -7.92
CA ALA A 215 3.72 -4.65 -7.55
C ALA A 215 4.57 -3.98 -8.65
N LEU A 216 4.37 -4.35 -9.93
CA LEU A 216 5.17 -3.87 -11.06
C LEU A 216 4.51 -2.66 -11.74
N ARG A 217 4.23 -1.63 -10.98
CA ARG A 217 3.85 -0.32 -11.52
C ARG A 217 5.14 0.36 -12.00
N THR A 218 5.27 0.52 -13.30
CA THR A 218 6.44 1.21 -13.89
C THR A 218 6.46 2.68 -13.52
N VAL A 219 7.60 3.15 -13.03
CA VAL A 219 7.95 4.56 -12.85
C VAL A 219 8.73 5.04 -14.05
#